data_a869bc3ea542fe05aff1ec73bb145d13
#
_entry.id   a869bc3ea542fe05aff1ec73bb145d13
#
_cell.length_a   1.000
_cell.length_b   1.000
_cell.length_c   1.000
_cell.angle_alpha   90.00
_cell.angle_beta   90.00
_cell.angle_gamma   90.00
#
_symmetry.space_group_name_H-M   'P 1'
#
loop_
_entity.id
_entity.type
_entity.pdbx_description
1 polymer ?
#
loop_
_entity_poly.entity_id
_entity_poly.type
_entity_poly.pdbx_seq_one_letter_code
_entity_poly.pdbx_strand_id
1 'polypeptide(L)'
;MNPEQLIHHIDREFCLSFLAKMVQHKSYSATDGERELAKYMAAQMTQLGLETELQQVPGDRLNAIGRLAGSGGGNSLLFNGHLDTNPVTEGWTVDPWQGKIDDRFIYGIGVSNMKAGDAAYFCALKTLIDAGVTLKGDVILTYVVGELQGGIGTLAAIEQGVRADYFINAEPTDLQALTMHAGSLMFTIELTGDTRHLSKREEAVDAIGAAVELIPQINTMTFSGAKTEAHRKINRGHIGTVHGALGRELEEWRPPQVADFARLKGSARFAPGQTVEGVLADLQALLDKLCQRHPGLKAKLFDDGIRDKPTMLPFEVSPDSPIVKAVNRAWKSVRGTEQPTGVITPPAFFGTDAAHLYQHAGMAGVVCGPGGKYNTMPDERVEISEFLDMVRIYLLAILEICQPN
;
A
#
# COMPACT_ATOMS: atom_id res chain seq x y z
N MET A 1 -4.31 -35.83 -0.45
CA MET A 1 -3.78 -35.49 -1.78
C MET A 1 -2.44 -34.81 -1.59
N ASN A 2 -1.41 -35.10 -2.41
CA ASN A 2 -0.11 -34.44 -2.30
C ASN A 2 -0.27 -32.95 -2.71
N PRO A 3 0.30 -31.98 -1.94
CA PRO A 3 0.26 -30.55 -2.28
C PRO A 3 0.67 -30.22 -3.75
N GLU A 4 1.68 -30.92 -4.27
CA GLU A 4 2.11 -30.75 -5.67
C GLU A 4 1.05 -31.19 -6.68
N GLN A 5 0.22 -32.16 -6.36
CA GLN A 5 -0.88 -32.60 -7.21
C GLN A 5 -2.01 -31.58 -7.24
N LEU A 6 -2.26 -30.88 -6.11
CA LEU A 6 -3.31 -29.86 -6.03
C LEU A 6 -3.03 -28.64 -6.94
N ILE A 7 -1.77 -28.32 -7.19
CA ILE A 7 -1.38 -27.24 -8.11
C ILE A 7 -1.92 -27.52 -9.54
N HIS A 8 -2.01 -28.78 -9.95
CA HIS A 8 -2.52 -29.16 -11.28
C HIS A 8 -4.05 -29.02 -11.40
N HIS A 9 -4.76 -28.85 -10.30
CA HIS A 9 -6.22 -28.59 -10.29
C HIS A 9 -6.57 -27.11 -10.49
N ILE A 10 -5.57 -26.20 -10.53
CA ILE A 10 -5.82 -24.78 -10.77
C ILE A 10 -6.40 -24.58 -12.16
N ASP A 11 -7.63 -24.12 -12.23
CA ASP A 11 -8.32 -23.77 -13.47
C ASP A 11 -7.80 -22.43 -13.99
N ARG A 12 -6.87 -22.49 -14.94
CA ARG A 12 -6.25 -21.32 -15.56
C ARG A 12 -7.28 -20.37 -16.19
N GLU A 13 -8.24 -20.92 -16.92
CA GLU A 13 -9.25 -20.10 -17.63
C GLU A 13 -10.19 -19.38 -16.64
N PHE A 14 -10.58 -20.08 -15.59
CA PHE A 14 -11.33 -19.45 -14.49
C PHE A 14 -10.50 -18.31 -13.86
N CYS A 15 -9.25 -18.55 -13.49
CA CYS A 15 -8.39 -17.54 -12.85
C CYS A 15 -8.28 -16.27 -13.71
N LEU A 16 -8.01 -16.42 -14.99
CA LEU A 16 -7.87 -15.29 -15.91
C LEU A 16 -9.18 -14.52 -16.10
N SER A 17 -10.28 -15.23 -16.31
CA SER A 17 -11.60 -14.64 -16.50
C SER A 17 -12.09 -13.95 -15.24
N PHE A 18 -11.80 -14.51 -14.07
CA PHE A 18 -12.16 -13.92 -12.77
C PHE A 18 -11.43 -12.60 -12.53
N LEU A 19 -10.11 -12.57 -12.75
CA LEU A 19 -9.33 -11.33 -12.64
C LEU A 19 -9.80 -10.27 -13.66
N ALA A 20 -10.01 -10.65 -14.91
CA ALA A 20 -10.55 -9.76 -15.93
C ALA A 20 -11.93 -9.19 -15.52
N LYS A 21 -12.79 -10.01 -14.91
CA LYS A 21 -14.09 -9.57 -14.39
C LYS A 21 -13.95 -8.57 -13.24
N MET A 22 -12.99 -8.76 -12.34
CA MET A 22 -12.71 -7.78 -11.28
C MET A 22 -12.25 -6.44 -11.86
N VAL A 23 -11.41 -6.44 -12.91
CA VAL A 23 -10.96 -5.22 -13.61
C VAL A 23 -12.14 -4.45 -14.23
N GLN A 24 -13.16 -5.15 -14.73
CA GLN A 24 -14.35 -4.53 -15.35
C GLN A 24 -15.22 -3.72 -14.37
N HIS A 25 -15.04 -3.90 -13.07
CA HIS A 25 -15.67 -3.05 -12.06
C HIS A 25 -14.86 -1.76 -11.89
N LYS A 26 -15.50 -0.61 -12.17
CA LYS A 26 -14.88 0.73 -12.09
C LYS A 26 -14.74 1.18 -10.64
N SER A 27 -13.92 0.47 -9.88
CA SER A 27 -13.78 0.64 -8.42
C SER A 27 -12.85 1.79 -8.04
N TYR A 28 -13.11 2.99 -8.56
CA TYR A 28 -12.44 4.17 -8.05
C TYR A 28 -12.70 4.35 -6.57
N SER A 29 -11.69 4.79 -5.88
CA SER A 29 -11.75 5.07 -4.46
C SER A 29 -12.93 5.98 -4.11
N ALA A 30 -13.75 5.54 -3.16
CA ALA A 30 -14.97 6.23 -2.68
C ALA A 30 -16.06 6.45 -3.74
N THR A 31 -16.25 5.52 -4.67
CA THR A 31 -17.32 5.54 -5.67
C THR A 31 -18.25 4.34 -5.58
N ASP A 32 -19.40 4.42 -6.29
CA ASP A 32 -20.35 3.31 -6.38
C ASP A 32 -19.72 2.04 -6.97
N GLY A 33 -18.77 2.20 -7.91
CA GLY A 33 -18.08 1.06 -8.51
C GLY A 33 -17.25 0.24 -7.51
N GLU A 34 -16.73 0.86 -6.49
CA GLU A 34 -16.07 0.19 -5.37
C GLU A 34 -17.07 -0.67 -4.58
N ARG A 35 -18.23 -0.12 -4.25
CA ARG A 35 -19.32 -0.89 -3.57
C ARG A 35 -19.82 -2.07 -4.40
N GLU A 36 -19.97 -1.87 -5.71
CA GLU A 36 -20.41 -2.94 -6.62
C GLU A 36 -19.37 -4.08 -6.70
N LEU A 37 -18.06 -3.75 -6.68
CA LEU A 37 -17.02 -4.77 -6.61
C LEU A 37 -17.05 -5.52 -5.27
N ALA A 38 -17.25 -4.82 -4.15
CA ALA A 38 -17.39 -5.47 -2.83
C ALA A 38 -18.59 -6.45 -2.81
N LYS A 39 -19.76 -6.04 -3.33
CA LYS A 39 -20.92 -6.91 -3.45
C LYS A 39 -20.65 -8.11 -4.37
N TYR A 40 -19.97 -7.90 -5.49
CA TYR A 40 -19.55 -8.97 -6.38
C TYR A 40 -18.66 -9.98 -5.66
N MET A 41 -17.64 -9.53 -4.92
CA MET A 41 -16.75 -10.42 -4.17
C MET A 41 -17.49 -11.17 -3.06
N ALA A 42 -18.41 -10.52 -2.34
CA ALA A 42 -19.25 -11.19 -1.35
C ALA A 42 -20.10 -12.30 -2.00
N ALA A 43 -20.73 -12.02 -3.14
CA ALA A 43 -21.51 -13.02 -3.86
C ALA A 43 -20.65 -14.22 -4.32
N GLN A 44 -19.41 -13.97 -4.81
CA GLN A 44 -18.50 -15.03 -5.21
C GLN A 44 -18.06 -15.90 -4.01
N MET A 45 -17.76 -15.29 -2.86
CA MET A 45 -17.42 -16.02 -1.64
C MET A 45 -18.60 -16.84 -1.10
N THR A 46 -19.82 -16.29 -1.13
CA THR A 46 -21.03 -17.02 -0.76
C THR A 46 -21.28 -18.24 -1.67
N GLN A 47 -21.12 -18.08 -3.00
CA GLN A 47 -21.22 -19.18 -3.96
C GLN A 47 -20.17 -20.27 -3.73
N LEU A 48 -18.99 -19.90 -3.23
CA LEU A 48 -17.93 -20.82 -2.88
C LEU A 48 -18.16 -21.52 -1.52
N GLY A 49 -19.20 -21.12 -0.77
CA GLY A 49 -19.58 -21.74 0.51
C GLY A 49 -18.94 -21.12 1.74
N LEU A 50 -18.34 -19.92 1.62
CA LEU A 50 -17.82 -19.20 2.78
C LEU A 50 -18.94 -18.53 3.59
N GLU A 51 -18.75 -18.41 4.89
CA GLU A 51 -19.50 -17.46 5.72
C GLU A 51 -19.11 -16.05 5.29
N THR A 52 -20.06 -15.28 4.76
CA THR A 52 -19.74 -14.01 4.08
C THR A 52 -20.51 -12.85 4.69
N GLU A 53 -19.82 -11.73 4.86
CA GLU A 53 -20.34 -10.47 5.36
C GLU A 53 -19.98 -9.31 4.43
N LEU A 54 -20.95 -8.38 4.23
CA LEU A 54 -20.72 -7.04 3.71
C LEU A 54 -20.66 -6.07 4.89
N GLN A 55 -19.46 -5.65 5.23
CA GLN A 55 -19.19 -4.79 6.38
C GLN A 55 -19.27 -3.31 5.98
N GLN A 56 -20.05 -2.52 6.71
CA GLN A 56 -20.15 -1.09 6.49
C GLN A 56 -18.87 -0.38 6.95
N VAL A 57 -18.33 0.48 6.08
CA VAL A 57 -17.17 1.34 6.34
C VAL A 57 -17.61 2.81 6.24
N PRO A 58 -17.01 3.74 6.99
CA PRO A 58 -17.35 5.16 6.89
C PRO A 58 -17.35 5.70 5.46
N GLY A 59 -18.27 6.63 5.15
CA GLY A 59 -18.42 7.19 3.80
C GLY A 59 -19.29 6.33 2.86
N ASP A 60 -20.20 5.51 3.41
CA ASP A 60 -21.10 4.61 2.66
C ASP A 60 -20.33 3.61 1.77
N ARG A 61 -19.21 3.11 2.28
CA ARG A 61 -18.35 2.14 1.62
C ARG A 61 -18.53 0.76 2.23
N LEU A 62 -18.14 -0.29 1.51
CA LEU A 62 -18.34 -1.68 1.92
C LEU A 62 -17.05 -2.50 1.79
N ASN A 63 -16.66 -3.18 2.87
CA ASN A 63 -15.77 -4.33 2.77
C ASN A 63 -16.57 -5.59 2.46
N ALA A 64 -15.93 -6.55 1.78
CA ALA A 64 -16.45 -7.92 1.66
C ALA A 64 -15.50 -8.86 2.42
N ILE A 65 -16.04 -9.58 3.41
CA ILE A 65 -15.27 -10.48 4.26
C ILE A 65 -15.88 -11.88 4.15
N GLY A 66 -15.04 -12.89 3.92
CA GLY A 66 -15.46 -14.28 3.85
C GLY A 66 -14.60 -15.18 4.72
N ARG A 67 -15.20 -16.14 5.41
CA ARG A 67 -14.53 -17.12 6.25
C ARG A 67 -14.87 -18.53 5.82
N LEU A 68 -13.84 -19.32 5.54
CA LEU A 68 -13.92 -20.76 5.48
C LEU A 68 -13.51 -21.31 6.84
N ALA A 69 -14.49 -21.87 7.57
CA ALA A 69 -14.22 -22.46 8.89
C ALA A 69 -13.40 -23.74 8.76
N GLY A 70 -12.33 -23.84 9.55
CA GLY A 70 -11.57 -25.08 9.72
C GLY A 70 -12.23 -26.01 10.72
N SER A 71 -11.76 -27.25 10.77
CA SER A 71 -12.26 -28.27 11.75
C SER A 71 -11.69 -28.08 13.17
N GLY A 72 -10.76 -27.15 13.34
CA GLY A 72 -10.04 -26.87 14.60
C GLY A 72 -8.68 -27.53 14.70
N GLY A 73 -7.79 -26.91 15.49
CA GLY A 73 -6.44 -27.41 15.76
C GLY A 73 -5.34 -27.01 14.76
N GLY A 74 -5.65 -26.20 13.77
CA GLY A 74 -4.68 -25.55 12.86
C GLY A 74 -4.62 -24.04 13.10
N ASN A 75 -3.57 -23.38 12.59
CA ASN A 75 -3.48 -21.93 12.58
C ASN A 75 -4.42 -21.33 11.52
N SER A 76 -4.98 -20.18 11.81
CA SER A 76 -5.79 -19.41 10.88
C SER A 76 -4.94 -18.50 10.01
N LEU A 77 -5.36 -18.30 8.76
CA LEU A 77 -4.70 -17.43 7.77
C LEU A 77 -5.69 -16.41 7.21
N LEU A 78 -5.34 -15.14 7.29
CA LEU A 78 -6.08 -14.04 6.70
C LEU A 78 -5.36 -13.54 5.44
N PHE A 79 -6.09 -13.42 4.34
CA PHE A 79 -5.67 -12.67 3.17
C PHE A 79 -6.32 -11.29 3.18
N ASN A 80 -5.51 -10.27 2.90
CA ASN A 80 -5.97 -8.90 2.86
C ASN A 80 -5.59 -8.25 1.54
N GLY A 81 -6.57 -7.62 0.91
CA GLY A 81 -6.35 -6.83 -0.29
C GLY A 81 -7.42 -5.76 -0.48
N HIS A 82 -7.05 -4.67 -1.17
CA HIS A 82 -7.93 -3.54 -1.39
C HIS A 82 -8.60 -3.55 -2.77
N LEU A 83 -9.84 -3.09 -2.81
CA LEU A 83 -10.67 -3.03 -4.02
C LEU A 83 -10.54 -1.71 -4.77
N ASP A 84 -10.16 -0.64 -4.06
CA ASP A 84 -10.10 0.71 -4.62
C ASP A 84 -8.90 0.91 -5.56
N THR A 85 -9.11 1.75 -6.57
CA THR A 85 -8.08 2.07 -7.57
C THR A 85 -7.84 3.56 -7.67
N ASN A 86 -6.65 3.93 -8.16
CA ASN A 86 -6.36 5.29 -8.61
C ASN A 86 -7.21 5.68 -9.82
N PRO A 87 -7.38 6.99 -10.12
CA PRO A 87 -8.03 7.44 -11.35
C PRO A 87 -7.20 7.08 -12.59
N VAL A 88 -7.88 6.87 -13.72
CA VAL A 88 -7.23 6.67 -15.02
C VAL A 88 -6.45 7.94 -15.39
N THR A 89 -5.19 7.75 -15.75
CA THR A 89 -4.30 8.82 -16.23
C THR A 89 -4.32 8.88 -17.77
N GLU A 90 -3.73 9.91 -18.34
CA GLU A 90 -3.52 9.98 -19.79
C GLU A 90 -2.48 8.94 -20.26
N GLY A 91 -2.51 8.63 -21.57
CA GLY A 91 -1.50 7.75 -22.21
C GLY A 91 -1.88 6.28 -22.29
N TRP A 92 -3.09 5.87 -21.90
CA TRP A 92 -3.57 4.52 -22.11
C TRP A 92 -3.78 4.22 -23.59
N THR A 93 -3.28 3.08 -24.06
CA THR A 93 -3.48 2.57 -25.43
C THR A 93 -4.51 1.47 -25.52
N VAL A 94 -4.88 0.87 -24.37
CA VAL A 94 -5.97 -0.10 -24.22
C VAL A 94 -7.07 0.47 -23.32
N ASP A 95 -8.28 -0.05 -23.42
CA ASP A 95 -9.36 0.32 -22.48
C ASP A 95 -8.98 -0.13 -21.06
N PRO A 96 -8.80 0.80 -20.11
CA PRO A 96 -8.37 0.49 -18.76
C PRO A 96 -9.36 -0.38 -17.96
N TRP A 97 -10.61 -0.49 -18.42
CA TRP A 97 -11.66 -1.25 -17.73
C TRP A 97 -12.07 -2.54 -18.43
N GLN A 98 -11.46 -2.86 -19.56
CA GLN A 98 -11.84 -4.04 -20.34
C GLN A 98 -11.37 -5.35 -19.69
N GLY A 99 -10.25 -5.34 -18.98
CA GLY A 99 -9.59 -6.56 -18.51
C GLY A 99 -9.03 -7.36 -19.71
N LYS A 100 -8.40 -6.66 -20.65
CA LYS A 100 -7.84 -7.27 -21.87
C LYS A 100 -6.79 -8.32 -21.50
N ILE A 101 -6.87 -9.48 -22.14
CA ILE A 101 -5.90 -10.57 -22.00
C ILE A 101 -5.22 -10.79 -23.35
N ASP A 102 -3.90 -10.88 -23.35
CA ASP A 102 -3.11 -11.38 -24.49
C ASP A 102 -2.31 -12.62 -24.08
N ASP A 103 -1.35 -13.03 -24.89
CA ASP A 103 -0.56 -14.25 -24.64
C ASP A 103 0.30 -14.15 -23.37
N ARG A 104 0.61 -12.93 -22.90
CA ARG A 104 1.55 -12.70 -21.79
C ARG A 104 0.94 -11.95 -20.63
N PHE A 105 0.04 -11.00 -20.88
CA PHE A 105 -0.43 -10.05 -19.88
C PHE A 105 -1.95 -9.99 -19.75
N ILE A 106 -2.39 -9.59 -18.55
CA ILE A 106 -3.72 -9.06 -18.30
C ILE A 106 -3.55 -7.56 -18.04
N TYR A 107 -4.34 -6.75 -18.75
CA TYR A 107 -4.29 -5.28 -18.69
C TYR A 107 -5.51 -4.73 -17.97
N GLY A 108 -5.32 -3.62 -17.29
CA GLY A 108 -6.38 -2.79 -16.76
C GLY A 108 -5.98 -2.04 -15.51
N ILE A 109 -6.73 -1.00 -15.20
CA ILE A 109 -6.45 -0.19 -14.01
C ILE A 109 -6.69 -1.00 -12.75
N GLY A 110 -5.73 -0.93 -11.81
CA GLY A 110 -5.76 -1.69 -10.58
C GLY A 110 -5.49 -3.19 -10.76
N VAL A 111 -5.16 -3.67 -11.98
CA VAL A 111 -4.85 -5.08 -12.19
C VAL A 111 -3.58 -5.48 -11.43
N SER A 112 -2.56 -4.63 -11.41
CA SER A 112 -1.35 -4.82 -10.63
C SER A 112 -1.53 -4.34 -9.19
N ASN A 113 -2.24 -3.24 -8.96
CA ASN A 113 -2.47 -2.67 -7.63
C ASN A 113 -3.97 -2.63 -7.28
N MET A 114 -4.54 -3.69 -6.66
CA MET A 114 -3.91 -4.99 -6.36
C MET A 114 -4.84 -6.16 -6.72
N LYS A 115 -5.76 -5.96 -7.72
CA LYS A 115 -6.79 -6.96 -8.07
C LYS A 115 -6.22 -8.32 -8.44
N ALA A 116 -4.97 -8.39 -8.97
CA ALA A 116 -4.32 -9.67 -9.22
C ALA A 116 -4.00 -10.42 -7.93
N GLY A 117 -3.59 -9.72 -6.86
CA GLY A 117 -3.43 -10.30 -5.54
C GLY A 117 -4.77 -10.83 -4.99
N ASP A 118 -5.79 -10.00 -5.07
CA ASP A 118 -7.16 -10.31 -4.67
C ASP A 118 -7.73 -11.55 -5.38
N ALA A 119 -7.56 -11.62 -6.68
CA ALA A 119 -7.99 -12.78 -7.47
C ALA A 119 -7.15 -14.03 -7.15
N ALA A 120 -5.84 -13.87 -6.89
CA ALA A 120 -4.95 -15.00 -6.65
C ALA A 120 -5.34 -15.79 -5.38
N TYR A 121 -5.61 -15.10 -4.26
CA TYR A 121 -5.98 -15.84 -3.04
C TYR A 121 -7.40 -16.43 -3.14
N PHE A 122 -8.34 -15.79 -3.84
CA PHE A 122 -9.64 -16.39 -4.14
C PHE A 122 -9.50 -17.67 -4.95
N CYS A 123 -8.76 -17.64 -6.05
CA CYS A 123 -8.53 -18.79 -6.92
C CYS A 123 -7.80 -19.92 -6.20
N ALA A 124 -6.85 -19.60 -5.32
CA ALA A 124 -6.15 -20.58 -4.50
C ALA A 124 -7.10 -21.32 -3.56
N LEU A 125 -7.94 -20.57 -2.82
CA LEU A 125 -8.91 -21.18 -1.92
C LEU A 125 -10.00 -21.96 -2.68
N LYS A 126 -10.50 -21.42 -3.80
CA LYS A 126 -11.43 -22.13 -4.68
C LYS A 126 -10.88 -23.48 -5.13
N THR A 127 -9.62 -23.53 -5.55
CA THR A 127 -8.98 -24.77 -5.99
C THR A 127 -8.97 -25.82 -4.89
N LEU A 128 -8.72 -25.45 -3.64
CA LEU A 128 -8.75 -26.36 -2.49
C LEU A 128 -10.16 -26.86 -2.20
N ILE A 129 -11.17 -25.99 -2.25
CA ILE A 129 -12.57 -26.36 -2.03
C ILE A 129 -13.06 -27.31 -3.13
N ASP A 130 -12.79 -27.00 -4.39
CA ASP A 130 -13.19 -27.83 -5.53
C ASP A 130 -12.52 -29.23 -5.48
N ALA A 131 -11.30 -29.31 -4.94
CA ALA A 131 -10.58 -30.56 -4.72
C ALA A 131 -11.06 -31.33 -3.47
N GLY A 132 -12.04 -30.80 -2.73
CA GLY A 132 -12.58 -31.43 -1.51
C GLY A 132 -11.63 -31.41 -0.33
N VAL A 133 -10.65 -30.50 -0.31
CA VAL A 133 -9.71 -30.37 0.80
C VAL A 133 -10.39 -29.68 1.98
N THR A 134 -10.37 -30.34 3.14
CA THR A 134 -10.77 -29.74 4.42
C THR A 134 -9.54 -29.34 5.22
N LEU A 135 -9.62 -28.20 5.90
CA LEU A 135 -8.52 -27.60 6.63
C LEU A 135 -8.79 -27.65 8.15
N LYS A 136 -7.73 -27.68 8.97
CA LYS A 136 -7.83 -27.55 10.42
C LYS A 136 -8.00 -26.10 10.86
N GLY A 137 -7.24 -25.17 10.28
CA GLY A 137 -7.32 -23.75 10.54
C GLY A 137 -8.29 -23.03 9.60
N ASP A 138 -8.81 -21.90 10.06
CA ASP A 138 -9.68 -21.04 9.26
C ASP A 138 -8.90 -20.33 8.14
N VAL A 139 -9.55 -20.09 7.01
CA VAL A 139 -9.08 -19.14 5.98
C VAL A 139 -10.05 -17.98 5.90
N ILE A 140 -9.52 -16.77 6.05
CA ILE A 140 -10.30 -15.52 6.01
C ILE A 140 -9.84 -14.72 4.80
N LEU A 141 -10.77 -14.34 3.95
CA LEU A 141 -10.54 -13.45 2.81
C LEU A 141 -11.13 -12.09 3.13
N THR A 142 -10.31 -11.03 3.09
CA THR A 142 -10.76 -9.66 3.28
C THR A 142 -10.50 -8.84 2.03
N TYR A 143 -11.57 -8.31 1.45
CA TYR A 143 -11.56 -7.36 0.33
C TYR A 143 -11.99 -6.03 0.89
N VAL A 144 -11.02 -5.16 1.14
CA VAL A 144 -11.24 -3.91 1.86
C VAL A 144 -11.27 -2.71 0.93
N VAL A 145 -11.77 -1.59 1.46
CA VAL A 145 -11.85 -0.31 0.73
C VAL A 145 -10.99 0.74 1.43
N GLY A 146 -10.47 1.70 0.65
CA GLY A 146 -9.81 2.87 1.22
C GLY A 146 -8.40 2.65 1.71
N GLU A 147 -7.66 1.72 1.13
CA GLU A 147 -6.21 1.65 1.33
C GLU A 147 -5.56 2.96 0.90
N LEU A 148 -5.94 3.49 -0.30
CA LEU A 148 -5.47 4.77 -0.82
C LEU A 148 -5.81 5.98 0.05
N GLN A 149 -6.69 5.82 1.03
CA GLN A 149 -7.01 6.82 2.06
C GLN A 149 -6.52 6.40 3.46
N GLY A 150 -5.46 5.62 3.55
CA GLY A 150 -4.81 5.24 4.79
C GLY A 150 -5.36 4.00 5.46
N GLY A 151 -6.03 3.10 4.73
CA GLY A 151 -6.44 1.77 5.22
C GLY A 151 -7.69 1.76 6.10
N ILE A 152 -8.64 2.68 5.86
CA ILE A 152 -9.87 2.80 6.67
C ILE A 152 -10.69 1.51 6.69
N GLY A 153 -10.72 0.75 5.58
CA GLY A 153 -11.44 -0.52 5.50
C GLY A 153 -10.79 -1.61 6.35
N THR A 154 -9.48 -1.74 6.29
CA THR A 154 -8.74 -2.69 7.14
C THR A 154 -8.89 -2.35 8.62
N LEU A 155 -8.83 -1.07 8.99
CA LEU A 155 -9.09 -0.66 10.37
C LEU A 155 -10.51 -1.00 10.83
N ALA A 156 -11.52 -0.75 9.99
CA ALA A 156 -12.91 -1.12 10.30
C ALA A 156 -13.05 -2.65 10.50
N ALA A 157 -12.38 -3.47 9.66
CA ALA A 157 -12.37 -4.92 9.85
C ALA A 157 -11.71 -5.31 11.18
N ILE A 158 -10.59 -4.68 11.52
CA ILE A 158 -9.90 -4.89 12.81
C ILE A 158 -10.78 -4.48 14.00
N GLU A 159 -11.45 -3.35 13.96
CA GLU A 159 -12.34 -2.87 15.02
C GLU A 159 -13.52 -3.81 15.28
N GLN A 160 -14.05 -4.45 14.24
CA GLN A 160 -15.11 -5.47 14.37
C GLN A 160 -14.60 -6.87 14.73
N GLY A 161 -13.31 -7.00 15.03
CA GLY A 161 -12.74 -8.24 15.58
C GLY A 161 -12.25 -9.24 14.53
N VAL A 162 -12.09 -8.85 13.27
CA VAL A 162 -11.48 -9.71 12.25
C VAL A 162 -10.03 -9.98 12.62
N ARG A 163 -9.69 -11.23 12.88
CA ARG A 163 -8.38 -11.70 13.38
C ARG A 163 -8.04 -13.08 12.82
N ALA A 164 -6.74 -13.33 12.70
CA ALA A 164 -6.16 -14.63 12.40
C ALA A 164 -4.81 -14.77 13.13
N ASP A 165 -4.24 -15.96 13.14
CA ASP A 165 -2.88 -16.18 13.67
C ASP A 165 -1.82 -15.53 12.78
N TYR A 166 -2.07 -15.59 11.44
CA TYR A 166 -1.18 -15.02 10.45
C TYR A 166 -1.95 -14.30 9.34
N PHE A 167 -1.28 -13.38 8.64
CA PHE A 167 -1.84 -12.77 7.44
C PHE A 167 -0.86 -12.76 6.26
N ILE A 168 -1.43 -12.70 5.04
CA ILE A 168 -0.75 -12.29 3.82
C ILE A 168 -1.50 -11.08 3.29
N ASN A 169 -0.81 -9.93 3.19
CA ASN A 169 -1.31 -8.78 2.46
C ASN A 169 -0.83 -8.92 1.01
N ALA A 170 -1.76 -8.92 0.06
CA ALA A 170 -1.49 -9.34 -1.31
C ALA A 170 -1.07 -8.18 -2.24
N GLU A 171 -0.52 -7.09 -1.67
CA GLU A 171 0.06 -5.97 -2.42
C GLU A 171 1.15 -6.40 -3.41
N PRO A 172 1.29 -5.69 -4.53
CA PRO A 172 2.22 -6.05 -5.59
C PRO A 172 3.68 -5.91 -5.15
N THR A 173 4.40 -7.00 -5.13
CA THR A 173 5.80 -7.09 -4.71
C THR A 173 6.70 -7.77 -5.74
N ASP A 174 6.23 -7.94 -6.99
CA ASP A 174 6.88 -8.82 -7.98
C ASP A 174 7.15 -10.22 -7.38
N LEU A 175 6.19 -10.74 -6.62
CA LEU A 175 6.22 -12.00 -5.89
C LEU A 175 7.29 -12.10 -4.79
N GLN A 176 7.99 -11.03 -4.44
CA GLN A 176 8.96 -11.03 -3.33
C GLN A 176 8.23 -11.07 -1.97
N ALA A 177 8.87 -11.65 -0.96
CA ALA A 177 8.35 -11.62 0.41
C ALA A 177 8.84 -10.36 1.12
N LEU A 178 8.01 -9.30 1.11
CA LEU A 178 8.31 -8.05 1.79
C LEU A 178 8.03 -8.20 3.29
N THR A 179 9.07 -8.09 4.10
CA THR A 179 8.98 -8.18 5.56
C THR A 179 9.11 -6.83 6.26
N MET A 180 9.35 -5.76 5.50
CA MET A 180 9.49 -4.42 6.04
C MET A 180 9.09 -3.37 5.00
N HIS A 181 8.27 -2.39 5.41
CA HIS A 181 7.98 -1.20 4.61
C HIS A 181 7.93 0.07 5.46
N ALA A 182 7.98 1.22 4.79
CA ALA A 182 7.97 2.52 5.43
C ALA A 182 6.57 2.93 5.92
N GLY A 183 6.53 3.73 6.97
CA GLY A 183 5.39 4.57 7.30
C GLY A 183 5.35 5.82 6.41
N SER A 184 4.22 6.52 6.42
CA SER A 184 3.97 7.70 5.60
C SER A 184 3.43 8.85 6.45
N LEU A 185 4.06 10.01 6.31
CA LEU A 185 3.62 11.27 6.89
C LEU A 185 3.53 12.33 5.79
N MET A 186 2.46 13.11 5.77
CA MET A 186 2.35 14.32 4.94
C MET A 186 2.49 15.56 5.82
N PHE A 187 3.15 16.58 5.31
CA PHE A 187 3.38 17.82 6.05
C PHE A 187 3.33 19.04 5.15
N THR A 188 3.00 20.18 5.75
CA THR A 188 3.07 21.51 5.13
C THR A 188 4.07 22.38 5.89
N ILE A 189 4.91 23.09 5.15
CA ILE A 189 5.80 24.12 5.67
C ILE A 189 5.38 25.47 5.11
N GLU A 190 5.19 26.44 5.97
CA GLU A 190 4.99 27.84 5.59
C GLU A 190 6.21 28.66 6.02
N LEU A 191 6.81 29.35 5.06
CA LEU A 191 7.90 30.30 5.25
C LEU A 191 7.32 31.70 5.09
N THR A 192 7.60 32.57 6.06
CA THR A 192 7.18 33.99 6.02
C THR A 192 8.42 34.86 6.22
N GLY A 193 8.70 35.69 5.24
CA GLY A 193 9.80 36.64 5.23
C GLY A 193 9.31 38.09 5.35
N ASP A 194 10.02 39.01 4.71
CA ASP A 194 9.70 40.43 4.64
C ASP A 194 9.97 40.98 3.25
N THR A 195 8.94 41.55 2.61
CA THR A 195 9.03 42.04 1.23
C THR A 195 9.76 43.37 1.12
N ARG A 196 10.50 43.56 0.05
CA ARG A 196 11.03 44.83 -0.43
C ARG A 196 10.94 44.87 -1.95
N HIS A 197 10.97 46.06 -2.51
CA HIS A 197 11.17 46.20 -3.95
C HIS A 197 12.59 45.70 -4.32
N LEU A 198 12.72 45.16 -5.53
CA LEU A 198 13.98 44.59 -6.04
C LEU A 198 15.20 45.54 -5.89
N SER A 199 15.01 46.85 -5.95
CA SER A 199 16.07 47.83 -5.72
C SER A 199 16.63 47.88 -4.30
N LYS A 200 15.99 47.17 -3.35
CA LYS A 200 16.38 47.04 -1.94
C LYS A 200 16.34 45.57 -1.52
N ARG A 201 16.70 44.68 -2.43
CA ARG A 201 16.64 43.23 -2.21
C ARG A 201 17.41 42.79 -0.98
N GLU A 202 18.52 43.42 -0.69
CA GLU A 202 19.41 43.11 0.42
C GLU A 202 18.77 43.41 1.80
N GLU A 203 17.71 44.23 1.82
CA GLU A 203 16.92 44.51 3.04
C GLU A 203 15.73 43.57 3.18
N ALA A 204 15.45 42.70 2.20
CA ALA A 204 14.35 41.77 2.19
C ALA A 204 14.69 40.46 2.89
N VAL A 205 13.66 39.73 3.31
CA VAL A 205 13.77 38.32 3.73
C VAL A 205 13.02 37.48 2.71
N ASP A 206 13.76 36.89 1.79
CA ASP A 206 13.25 36.18 0.61
C ASP A 206 12.75 34.77 0.98
N ALA A 207 11.42 34.61 1.03
CA ALA A 207 10.81 33.32 1.36
C ALA A 207 10.98 32.27 0.24
N ILE A 208 11.02 32.70 -1.05
CA ILE A 208 11.29 31.76 -2.16
C ILE A 208 12.74 31.29 -2.13
N GLY A 209 13.70 32.21 -1.93
CA GLY A 209 15.11 31.85 -1.79
C GLY A 209 15.34 30.84 -0.66
N ALA A 210 14.70 31.08 0.50
CA ALA A 210 14.74 30.14 1.63
C ALA A 210 14.10 28.78 1.30
N ALA A 211 13.00 28.75 0.55
CA ALA A 211 12.37 27.49 0.11
C ALA A 211 13.30 26.70 -0.85
N VAL A 212 13.96 27.38 -1.79
CA VAL A 212 14.92 26.74 -2.70
C VAL A 212 16.11 26.13 -1.94
N GLU A 213 16.59 26.78 -0.89
CA GLU A 213 17.65 26.24 -0.02
C GLU A 213 17.17 25.02 0.78
N LEU A 214 15.92 25.04 1.25
CA LEU A 214 15.34 23.99 2.11
C LEU A 214 15.08 22.68 1.36
N ILE A 215 14.57 22.75 0.13
CA ILE A 215 14.12 21.60 -0.65
C ILE A 215 15.18 20.51 -0.82
N PRO A 216 16.43 20.79 -1.24
CA PRO A 216 17.47 19.79 -1.36
C PRO A 216 17.81 19.12 -0.02
N GLN A 217 17.74 19.88 1.08
CA GLN A 217 18.03 19.36 2.41
C GLN A 217 16.97 18.35 2.84
N ILE A 218 15.67 18.62 2.61
CA ILE A 218 14.59 17.67 2.87
C ILE A 218 14.71 16.43 1.98
N ASN A 219 14.99 16.60 0.69
CA ASN A 219 15.08 15.50 -0.27
C ASN A 219 16.25 14.54 0.02
N THR A 220 17.24 14.96 0.77
CA THR A 220 18.43 14.15 1.10
C THR A 220 18.50 13.76 2.58
N MET A 221 17.55 14.23 3.41
CA MET A 221 17.60 13.94 4.84
C MET A 221 17.24 12.48 5.15
N THR A 222 17.84 11.96 6.21
CA THR A 222 17.48 10.72 6.87
C THR A 222 16.97 11.07 8.27
N PHE A 223 15.80 10.55 8.63
CA PHE A 223 15.21 10.82 9.94
C PHE A 223 15.96 10.06 11.04
N SER A 224 16.03 10.67 12.22
CA SER A 224 16.70 10.11 13.40
C SER A 224 16.02 8.81 13.88
N GLY A 225 16.76 7.95 14.59
CA GLY A 225 16.22 6.72 15.16
C GLY A 225 16.24 5.51 14.23
N ALA A 226 16.72 5.63 12.98
CA ALA A 226 16.92 4.47 12.10
C ALA A 226 18.00 3.52 12.67
N LYS A 227 17.61 2.30 13.02
CA LYS A 227 18.46 1.34 13.75
C LYS A 227 19.41 0.55 12.85
N THR A 228 19.00 0.27 11.62
CA THR A 228 19.72 -0.60 10.69
C THR A 228 19.99 0.11 9.36
N GLU A 229 20.86 -0.46 8.54
CA GLU A 229 21.09 0.02 7.18
C GLU A 229 19.84 -0.14 6.31
N ALA A 230 19.07 -1.20 6.50
CA ALA A 230 17.80 -1.41 5.83
C ALA A 230 16.78 -0.31 6.19
N HIS A 231 16.71 0.09 7.47
CA HIS A 231 15.87 1.21 7.92
C HIS A 231 16.31 2.53 7.25
N ARG A 232 17.60 2.80 7.15
CA ARG A 232 18.09 4.02 6.47
C ARG A 232 17.74 4.05 5.00
N LYS A 233 17.73 2.91 4.32
CA LYS A 233 17.39 2.80 2.89
C LYS A 233 15.94 3.12 2.56
N ILE A 234 15.01 2.92 3.50
CA ILE A 234 13.59 3.23 3.29
C ILE A 234 13.18 4.61 3.82
N ASN A 235 14.09 5.36 4.45
CA ASN A 235 13.86 6.75 4.83
C ASN A 235 13.91 7.66 3.61
N ARG A 236 12.93 8.56 3.47
CA ARG A 236 12.92 9.57 2.41
C ARG A 236 12.05 10.76 2.77
N GLY A 237 12.60 11.97 2.64
CA GLY A 237 11.83 13.21 2.55
C GLY A 237 11.60 13.59 1.09
N HIS A 238 10.51 14.27 0.80
CA HIS A 238 10.21 14.80 -0.53
C HIS A 238 9.29 16.02 -0.44
N ILE A 239 9.57 17.04 -1.27
CA ILE A 239 8.66 18.17 -1.48
C ILE A 239 7.98 17.98 -2.83
N GLY A 240 6.65 17.80 -2.79
CA GLY A 240 5.82 17.58 -3.97
C GLY A 240 5.21 18.83 -4.57
N THR A 241 4.99 19.90 -3.75
CA THR A 241 4.45 21.17 -4.26
C THR A 241 5.13 22.37 -3.59
N VAL A 242 5.33 23.42 -4.37
CA VAL A 242 5.85 24.71 -3.91
C VAL A 242 5.02 25.83 -4.51
N HIS A 243 4.56 26.74 -3.65
CA HIS A 243 3.92 28.00 -4.06
C HIS A 243 4.61 29.13 -3.32
N GLY A 244 5.02 30.18 -4.03
CA GLY A 244 5.66 31.32 -3.43
C GLY A 244 5.34 32.61 -4.19
N ALA A 245 4.90 33.65 -3.46
CA ALA A 245 4.55 34.96 -4.01
C ALA A 245 4.42 36.00 -2.87
N LEU A 246 3.76 37.12 -3.14
CA LEU A 246 3.46 38.12 -2.10
C LEU A 246 2.29 37.68 -1.24
N GLY A 247 2.49 37.65 0.06
CA GLY A 247 1.47 37.34 1.05
C GLY A 247 0.91 35.92 0.95
N ARG A 248 0.03 35.56 1.90
CA ARG A 248 -0.58 34.23 1.98
C ARG A 248 -1.55 33.90 0.83
N GLU A 249 -2.09 34.93 0.18
CA GLU A 249 -3.00 34.80 -0.97
C GLU A 249 -2.24 34.61 -2.28
N LEU A 250 -0.90 34.62 -2.26
CA LEU A 250 -0.03 34.37 -3.39
C LEU A 250 -0.24 35.34 -4.56
N GLU A 251 -0.11 36.64 -4.28
CA GLU A 251 -0.27 37.69 -5.28
C GLU A 251 0.88 37.71 -6.29
N GLU A 252 0.60 37.43 -7.55
CA GLU A 252 1.60 37.23 -8.62
C GLU A 252 1.84 38.47 -9.50
N TRP A 253 1.04 39.50 -9.35
CA TRP A 253 1.04 40.67 -10.29
C TRP A 253 2.24 41.59 -10.14
N ARG A 254 3.07 41.45 -9.12
CA ARG A 254 4.24 42.31 -8.87
C ARG A 254 5.59 41.57 -8.74
N PRO A 255 6.12 40.97 -9.84
CA PRO A 255 7.41 40.29 -9.83
C PRO A 255 8.60 41.13 -9.33
N PRO A 256 8.64 42.50 -9.43
CA PRO A 256 9.71 43.30 -8.85
C PRO A 256 9.71 43.35 -7.31
N GLN A 257 8.73 42.79 -6.61
CA GLN A 257 8.75 42.63 -5.15
C GLN A 257 9.37 41.31 -4.79
N VAL A 258 10.23 41.31 -3.76
CA VAL A 258 10.74 40.07 -3.17
C VAL A 258 9.58 39.36 -2.47
N ALA A 259 9.39 38.09 -2.75
CA ALA A 259 8.32 37.30 -2.16
C ALA A 259 8.55 37.09 -0.67
N ASP A 260 7.54 37.42 0.13
CA ASP A 260 7.57 37.28 1.57
C ASP A 260 6.81 36.04 2.08
N PHE A 261 6.26 35.22 1.16
CA PHE A 261 5.58 33.99 1.55
C PHE A 261 5.90 32.84 0.61
N ALA A 262 6.14 31.65 1.19
CA ALA A 262 6.21 30.40 0.45
C ALA A 262 5.53 29.28 1.24
N ARG A 263 4.77 28.41 0.55
CA ARG A 263 4.13 27.21 1.08
C ARG A 263 4.66 26.00 0.33
N LEU A 264 5.20 25.04 1.08
CA LEU A 264 5.70 23.78 0.57
C LEU A 264 4.86 22.64 1.16
N LYS A 265 4.43 21.69 0.32
CA LYS A 265 3.84 20.46 0.80
C LYS A 265 4.75 19.29 0.48
N GLY A 266 4.96 18.46 1.47
CA GLY A 266 5.88 17.34 1.38
C GLY A 266 5.32 16.06 1.98
N SER A 267 6.08 14.99 1.77
CA SER A 267 5.85 13.73 2.46
C SER A 267 7.17 13.17 2.99
N ALA A 268 7.07 12.44 4.10
CA ALA A 268 8.16 11.69 4.69
C ALA A 268 7.82 10.21 4.68
N ARG A 269 8.83 9.38 4.40
CA ARG A 269 8.79 7.94 4.59
C ARG A 269 9.77 7.61 5.72
N PHE A 270 9.29 6.91 6.73
CA PHE A 270 10.06 6.61 7.93
C PHE A 270 10.01 5.11 8.27
N ALA A 271 11.08 4.63 8.90
CA ALA A 271 11.29 3.22 9.13
C ALA A 271 10.63 2.71 10.42
N PRO A 272 10.49 1.39 10.59
CA PRO A 272 10.13 0.78 11.87
C PRO A 272 11.00 1.27 13.03
N GLY A 273 10.34 1.54 14.16
CA GLY A 273 10.98 2.10 15.35
C GLY A 273 11.20 3.62 15.32
N GLN A 274 10.89 4.29 14.22
CA GLN A 274 10.74 5.74 14.16
C GLN A 274 9.27 6.13 14.36
N THR A 275 9.01 7.36 14.78
CA THR A 275 7.67 7.86 15.05
C THR A 275 7.36 9.13 14.24
N VAL A 276 6.10 9.45 14.08
CA VAL A 276 5.65 10.69 13.43
C VAL A 276 6.22 11.92 14.16
N GLU A 277 6.18 11.90 15.49
CA GLU A 277 6.71 12.99 16.33
C GLU A 277 8.22 13.17 16.13
N GLY A 278 8.97 12.06 16.01
CA GLY A 278 10.41 12.08 15.74
C GLY A 278 10.73 12.70 14.38
N VAL A 279 9.98 12.32 13.35
CA VAL A 279 10.10 12.87 11.99
C VAL A 279 9.80 14.39 11.98
N LEU A 280 8.72 14.80 12.65
CA LEU A 280 8.36 16.22 12.77
C LEU A 280 9.42 17.00 13.55
N ALA A 281 10.00 16.42 14.59
CA ALA A 281 11.10 17.05 15.36
C ALA A 281 12.35 17.26 14.49
N ASP A 282 12.71 16.30 13.65
CA ASP A 282 13.84 16.42 12.73
C ASP A 282 13.59 17.51 11.67
N LEU A 283 12.37 17.58 11.11
CA LEU A 283 11.96 18.63 10.18
C LEU A 283 11.98 20.01 10.88
N GLN A 284 11.48 20.12 12.12
CA GLN A 284 11.52 21.37 12.87
C GLN A 284 12.97 21.83 13.14
N ALA A 285 13.84 20.91 13.52
CA ALA A 285 15.26 21.23 13.74
C ALA A 285 15.95 21.75 12.46
N LEU A 286 15.53 21.25 11.29
CA LEU A 286 16.00 21.75 9.99
C LEU A 286 15.49 23.18 9.73
N LEU A 287 14.22 23.45 10.03
CA LEU A 287 13.61 24.78 9.89
C LEU A 287 14.23 25.80 10.84
N ASP A 288 14.55 25.41 12.08
CA ASP A 288 15.22 26.28 13.05
C ASP A 288 16.59 26.71 12.55
N LYS A 289 17.36 25.79 11.95
CA LYS A 289 18.66 26.10 11.32
C LYS A 289 18.48 27.02 10.11
N LEU A 290 17.43 26.84 9.31
CA LEU A 290 17.14 27.74 8.19
C LEU A 290 16.84 29.16 8.69
N CYS A 291 16.00 29.31 9.70
CA CYS A 291 15.67 30.61 10.30
C CYS A 291 16.89 31.31 10.92
N GLN A 292 17.84 30.54 11.48
CA GLN A 292 19.11 31.10 11.98
C GLN A 292 20.00 31.69 10.85
N ARG A 293 19.98 31.06 9.66
CA ARG A 293 20.73 31.54 8.48
C ARG A 293 20.08 32.74 7.79
N HIS A 294 18.75 32.88 7.93
CA HIS A 294 17.95 33.95 7.35
C HIS A 294 17.27 34.80 8.45
N PRO A 295 17.99 35.78 9.04
CA PRO A 295 17.39 36.60 10.11
C PRO A 295 16.12 37.28 9.66
N GLY A 296 15.05 37.15 10.46
CA GLY A 296 13.71 37.65 10.14
C GLY A 296 12.78 36.65 9.45
N LEU A 297 13.32 35.53 8.91
CA LEU A 297 12.49 34.44 8.39
C LEU A 297 11.75 33.73 9.53
N LYS A 298 10.48 33.45 9.32
CA LYS A 298 9.64 32.63 10.22
C LYS A 298 9.19 31.39 9.46
N ALA A 299 9.34 30.24 10.10
CA ALA A 299 8.88 28.96 9.56
C ALA A 299 7.81 28.36 10.46
N LYS A 300 6.79 27.74 9.87
CA LYS A 300 5.79 26.94 10.57
C LYS A 300 5.70 25.58 9.88
N LEU A 301 5.72 24.51 10.68
CA LEU A 301 5.51 23.15 10.27
C LEU A 301 4.10 22.72 10.71
N PHE A 302 3.38 22.11 9.81
CA PHE A 302 2.07 21.52 10.09
C PHE A 302 2.15 20.03 9.75
N ASP A 303 1.65 19.21 10.66
CA ASP A 303 1.28 17.86 10.36
C ASP A 303 -0.01 17.92 9.51
N ASP A 304 0.11 17.57 8.24
CA ASP A 304 -1.02 17.40 7.35
C ASP A 304 -1.60 16.00 7.46
N GLY A 305 -1.31 15.30 8.56
CA GLY A 305 -1.95 14.05 8.92
C GLY A 305 -3.41 14.22 8.59
N ILE A 306 -3.86 13.51 7.58
CA ILE A 306 -5.13 13.81 6.91
C ILE A 306 -6.19 13.75 7.99
N ARG A 307 -6.79 14.90 8.30
CA ARG A 307 -7.95 14.94 9.15
C ARG A 307 -8.91 13.90 8.62
N ASP A 308 -9.31 12.96 9.46
CA ASP A 308 -10.19 11.84 9.12
C ASP A 308 -9.57 10.69 8.29
N LYS A 309 -8.25 10.64 8.11
CA LYS A 309 -7.58 9.49 7.50
C LYS A 309 -6.50 8.93 8.41
N PRO A 310 -6.45 7.61 8.58
CA PRO A 310 -5.41 6.98 9.38
C PRO A 310 -4.01 7.24 8.82
N THR A 311 -3.03 7.39 9.70
CA THR A 311 -1.63 7.43 9.30
C THR A 311 -1.16 6.03 8.97
N MET A 312 -0.56 5.85 7.79
CA MET A 312 0.08 4.60 7.43
C MET A 312 1.35 4.42 8.25
N LEU A 313 1.33 3.49 9.19
CA LEU A 313 2.45 3.17 10.06
C LEU A 313 3.51 2.32 9.35
N PRO A 314 4.74 2.25 9.84
CA PRO A 314 5.73 1.32 9.30
C PRO A 314 5.43 -0.11 9.75
N PHE A 315 5.90 -1.07 8.96
CA PHE A 315 5.73 -2.51 9.20
C PHE A 315 7.09 -3.20 9.21
N GLU A 316 7.29 -4.12 10.13
CA GLU A 316 8.45 -5.01 10.14
C GLU A 316 8.09 -6.32 10.85
N VAL A 317 8.38 -7.43 10.21
CA VAL A 317 8.27 -8.77 10.76
C VAL A 317 9.59 -9.53 10.59
N SER A 318 9.88 -10.45 11.49
CA SER A 318 11.06 -11.30 11.36
C SER A 318 10.98 -12.17 10.10
N PRO A 319 12.05 -12.23 9.27
CA PRO A 319 12.12 -13.22 8.18
C PRO A 319 11.98 -14.68 8.66
N ASP A 320 12.23 -14.92 9.96
CA ASP A 320 12.06 -16.23 10.59
C ASP A 320 10.62 -16.55 11.02
N SER A 321 9.68 -15.61 10.84
CA SER A 321 8.27 -15.85 11.14
C SER A 321 7.72 -17.05 10.36
N PRO A 322 6.86 -17.90 10.98
CA PRO A 322 6.29 -19.06 10.32
C PRO A 322 5.63 -18.75 8.98
N ILE A 323 4.90 -17.65 8.89
CA ILE A 323 4.22 -17.25 7.64
C ILE A 323 5.21 -16.87 6.53
N VAL A 324 6.30 -16.16 6.85
CA VAL A 324 7.35 -15.81 5.89
C VAL A 324 8.01 -17.08 5.37
N LYS A 325 8.36 -18.00 6.26
CA LYS A 325 8.95 -19.30 5.91
C LYS A 325 8.00 -20.16 5.06
N ALA A 326 6.70 -20.12 5.34
CA ALA A 326 5.70 -20.84 4.55
C ALA A 326 5.63 -20.31 3.11
N VAL A 327 5.57 -18.98 2.94
CA VAL A 327 5.57 -18.35 1.61
C VAL A 327 6.89 -18.63 0.88
N ASN A 328 8.04 -18.57 1.56
CA ASN A 328 9.35 -18.87 0.96
C ASN A 328 9.44 -20.34 0.50
N ARG A 329 8.93 -21.30 1.27
CA ARG A 329 8.89 -22.72 0.85
C ARG A 329 7.95 -22.93 -0.33
N ALA A 330 6.77 -22.30 -0.30
CA ALA A 330 5.84 -22.32 -1.42
C ALA A 330 6.47 -21.76 -2.70
N TRP A 331 7.14 -20.62 -2.61
CA TRP A 331 7.91 -20.07 -3.73
C TRP A 331 8.95 -21.06 -4.27
N LYS A 332 9.75 -21.64 -3.37
CA LYS A 332 10.80 -22.59 -3.78
C LYS A 332 10.22 -23.80 -4.51
N SER A 333 9.07 -24.30 -4.07
CA SER A 333 8.36 -25.39 -4.76
C SER A 333 7.86 -24.98 -6.14
N VAL A 334 7.41 -23.74 -6.33
CA VAL A 334 6.85 -23.25 -7.60
C VAL A 334 7.93 -22.77 -8.57
N ARG A 335 8.95 -22.05 -8.07
CA ARG A 335 9.96 -21.37 -8.88
C ARG A 335 11.34 -22.05 -8.89
N GLY A 336 11.59 -22.99 -7.98
CA GLY A 336 12.87 -23.71 -7.88
C GLY A 336 14.05 -22.88 -7.34
N THR A 337 13.82 -21.66 -6.88
CA THR A 337 14.84 -20.73 -6.39
C THR A 337 14.51 -20.23 -5.00
N GLU A 338 15.44 -19.56 -4.31
CA GLU A 338 15.13 -18.86 -3.06
C GLU A 338 14.35 -17.57 -3.36
N GLN A 339 13.33 -17.30 -2.56
CA GLN A 339 12.52 -16.09 -2.69
C GLN A 339 13.30 -14.87 -2.17
N PRO A 340 13.39 -13.76 -2.93
CA PRO A 340 13.84 -12.49 -2.36
C PRO A 340 12.97 -12.09 -1.18
N THR A 341 13.59 -11.92 -0.01
CA THR A 341 12.90 -11.69 1.26
C THR A 341 13.52 -10.53 2.00
N GLY A 342 12.70 -9.63 2.53
CA GLY A 342 13.16 -8.45 3.28
C GLY A 342 12.58 -7.15 2.73
N VAL A 343 13.44 -6.18 2.47
CA VAL A 343 13.09 -4.94 1.74
C VAL A 343 13.12 -5.22 0.26
N ILE A 344 12.07 -4.84 -0.46
CA ILE A 344 12.00 -5.01 -1.93
C ILE A 344 13.13 -4.21 -2.59
N THR A 345 13.64 -4.72 -3.71
CA THR A 345 14.61 -4.04 -4.54
C THR A 345 13.95 -3.66 -5.88
N PRO A 346 13.85 -2.37 -6.23
CA PRO A 346 14.33 -1.19 -5.48
C PRO A 346 13.60 -1.02 -4.14
N PRO A 347 14.19 -0.29 -3.15
CA PRO A 347 13.65 -0.18 -1.81
C PRO A 347 12.18 0.27 -1.79
N ALA A 348 11.36 -0.40 -1.00
CA ALA A 348 9.95 -0.07 -0.84
C ALA A 348 9.76 1.20 0.00
N PHE A 349 9.35 2.27 -0.66
CA PHE A 349 8.97 3.53 -0.01
C PHE A 349 7.46 3.68 0.17
N PHE A 350 6.68 2.67 -0.19
CA PHE A 350 5.23 2.64 0.02
C PHE A 350 4.89 2.04 1.40
N GLY A 351 3.69 2.31 1.87
CA GLY A 351 3.07 1.64 3.00
C GLY A 351 1.93 0.76 2.50
N THR A 352 1.48 -0.18 3.32
CA THR A 352 0.37 -1.08 3.03
C THR A 352 -0.48 -1.32 4.27
N ASP A 353 -1.66 -1.89 4.08
CA ASP A 353 -2.56 -2.30 5.18
C ASP A 353 -1.94 -3.35 6.13
N ALA A 354 -0.84 -4.00 5.73
CA ALA A 354 -0.07 -4.90 6.60
C ALA A 354 0.35 -4.22 7.91
N ALA A 355 0.64 -2.90 7.88
CA ALA A 355 0.96 -2.14 9.06
C ALA A 355 -0.19 -2.12 10.08
N HIS A 356 -1.43 -1.96 9.63
CA HIS A 356 -2.60 -1.96 10.50
C HIS A 356 -2.86 -3.34 11.10
N LEU A 357 -2.76 -4.39 10.29
CA LEU A 357 -2.89 -5.78 10.75
C LEU A 357 -1.83 -6.14 11.80
N TYR A 358 -0.60 -5.68 11.60
CA TYR A 358 0.49 -5.90 12.54
C TYR A 358 0.35 -5.04 13.80
N GLN A 359 0.17 -3.72 13.66
CA GLN A 359 0.21 -2.76 14.78
C GLN A 359 -1.07 -2.78 15.63
N HIS A 360 -2.25 -2.86 14.99
CA HIS A 360 -3.53 -2.75 15.70
C HIS A 360 -4.17 -4.12 15.98
N ALA A 361 -3.88 -5.13 15.20
CA ALA A 361 -4.41 -6.47 15.39
C ALA A 361 -3.43 -7.45 16.04
N GLY A 362 -2.13 -7.09 16.13
CA GLY A 362 -1.09 -7.94 16.71
C GLY A 362 -0.78 -9.19 15.89
N MET A 363 -1.18 -9.23 14.61
CA MET A 363 -0.95 -10.39 13.76
C MET A 363 0.45 -10.33 13.11
N ALA A 364 1.11 -11.49 13.03
CA ALA A 364 2.30 -11.61 12.20
C ALA A 364 1.93 -11.92 10.75
N GLY A 365 2.64 -11.32 9.79
CA GLY A 365 2.30 -11.52 8.39
C GLY A 365 3.42 -11.18 7.43
N VAL A 366 3.10 -11.19 6.15
CA VAL A 366 4.02 -10.84 5.06
C VAL A 366 3.25 -10.09 3.99
N VAL A 367 3.91 -9.15 3.31
CA VAL A 367 3.38 -8.55 2.09
C VAL A 367 3.96 -9.31 0.90
N CYS A 368 3.12 -9.92 0.09
CA CYS A 368 3.58 -10.73 -1.04
C CYS A 368 2.45 -10.87 -2.05
N GLY A 369 2.58 -10.29 -3.22
CA GLY A 369 1.59 -10.37 -4.28
C GLY A 369 2.18 -10.26 -5.68
N PRO A 370 1.38 -10.58 -6.71
CA PRO A 370 1.80 -10.53 -8.10
C PRO A 370 1.79 -9.10 -8.62
N GLY A 371 2.59 -8.80 -9.63
CA GLY A 371 2.74 -7.46 -10.18
C GLY A 371 3.62 -6.57 -9.32
N GLY A 372 3.73 -5.30 -9.73
CA GLY A 372 4.61 -4.29 -9.15
C GLY A 372 5.32 -3.49 -10.23
N LYS A 373 5.97 -4.17 -11.16
CA LYS A 373 6.76 -3.59 -12.25
C LYS A 373 5.99 -2.60 -13.13
N TYR A 374 4.70 -2.86 -13.37
CA TYR A 374 3.85 -2.04 -14.23
C TYR A 374 2.74 -1.33 -13.45
N ASN A 375 2.99 -1.09 -12.17
CA ASN A 375 2.03 -0.54 -11.25
C ASN A 375 1.77 0.96 -11.49
N THR A 376 0.50 1.39 -11.37
CA THR A 376 0.07 2.80 -11.39
C THR A 376 0.55 3.62 -12.60
N MET A 377 0.68 3.00 -13.76
CA MET A 377 1.09 3.64 -15.02
C MET A 377 0.06 3.37 -16.14
N PRO A 378 0.06 4.14 -17.24
CA PRO A 378 -0.75 3.79 -18.41
C PRO A 378 -0.44 2.38 -18.91
N ASP A 379 -1.47 1.68 -19.36
CA ASP A 379 -1.40 0.26 -19.74
C ASP A 379 -0.88 -0.62 -18.58
N GLU A 380 -1.34 -0.33 -17.36
CA GLU A 380 -1.09 -1.14 -16.18
C GLU A 380 -1.45 -2.60 -16.48
N ARG A 381 -0.54 -3.51 -16.12
CA ARG A 381 -0.66 -4.93 -16.47
C ARG A 381 0.07 -5.84 -15.48
N VAL A 382 -0.32 -7.10 -15.46
CA VAL A 382 0.36 -8.16 -14.72
C VAL A 382 0.70 -9.32 -15.67
N GLU A 383 1.86 -9.94 -15.48
CA GLU A 383 2.22 -11.13 -16.24
C GLU A 383 1.35 -12.32 -15.81
N ILE A 384 0.75 -13.01 -16.78
CA ILE A 384 -0.11 -14.19 -16.53
C ILE A 384 0.65 -15.27 -15.76
N SER A 385 1.93 -15.47 -16.09
CA SER A 385 2.79 -16.44 -15.39
C SER A 385 2.98 -16.08 -13.91
N GLU A 386 3.21 -14.80 -13.59
CA GLU A 386 3.38 -14.34 -12.21
C GLU A 386 2.07 -14.44 -11.41
N PHE A 387 0.96 -14.06 -12.03
CA PHE A 387 -0.37 -14.21 -11.42
C PHE A 387 -0.67 -15.67 -11.06
N LEU A 388 -0.47 -16.60 -12.01
CA LEU A 388 -0.72 -18.02 -11.78
C LEU A 388 0.27 -18.65 -10.79
N ASP A 389 1.53 -18.21 -10.78
CA ASP A 389 2.49 -18.65 -9.78
C ASP A 389 2.10 -18.17 -8.38
N MET A 390 1.53 -16.95 -8.24
CA MET A 390 1.02 -16.50 -6.96
C MET A 390 -0.18 -17.31 -6.49
N VAL A 391 -1.09 -17.71 -7.39
CA VAL A 391 -2.19 -18.66 -7.05
C VAL A 391 -1.62 -19.95 -6.45
N ARG A 392 -0.55 -20.52 -7.06
CA ARG A 392 0.13 -21.71 -6.56
C ARG A 392 0.79 -21.51 -5.21
N ILE A 393 1.49 -20.38 -5.05
CA ILE A 393 2.17 -20.00 -3.80
C ILE A 393 1.14 -19.85 -2.66
N TYR A 394 0.03 -19.13 -2.90
CA TYR A 394 -1.01 -18.98 -1.89
C TYR A 394 -1.69 -20.31 -1.53
N LEU A 395 -1.95 -21.17 -2.51
CA LEU A 395 -2.50 -22.50 -2.26
C LEU A 395 -1.59 -23.31 -1.32
N LEU A 396 -0.28 -23.33 -1.60
CA LEU A 396 0.70 -24.05 -0.75
C LEU A 396 0.84 -23.42 0.63
N ALA A 397 0.81 -22.08 0.72
CA ALA A 397 0.86 -21.38 1.99
C ALA A 397 -0.38 -21.66 2.86
N ILE A 398 -1.58 -21.74 2.28
CA ILE A 398 -2.81 -22.14 2.97
C ILE A 398 -2.64 -23.56 3.55
N LEU A 399 -2.19 -24.51 2.74
CA LEU A 399 -2.00 -25.90 3.18
C LEU A 399 -0.98 -26.02 4.31
N GLU A 400 0.07 -25.22 4.27
CA GLU A 400 1.12 -25.27 5.30
C GLU A 400 0.66 -24.64 6.62
N ILE A 401 0.00 -23.47 6.57
CA ILE A 401 -0.43 -22.76 7.77
C ILE A 401 -1.69 -23.39 8.35
N CYS A 402 -2.73 -23.59 7.54
CA CYS A 402 -4.02 -24.07 8.02
C CYS A 402 -4.10 -25.60 8.17
N GLN A 403 -3.14 -26.31 7.63
CA GLN A 403 -2.99 -27.78 7.68
C GLN A 403 -4.23 -28.55 7.19
N PRO A 404 -4.10 -29.45 6.22
CA PRO A 404 -5.20 -30.32 5.82
C PRO A 404 -5.54 -31.33 6.92
N ASN A 405 -6.78 -31.77 6.95
CA ASN A 405 -7.26 -32.87 7.82
C ASN A 405 -6.70 -34.23 7.39
#